data_fb9d03f4bf4789f4f10a9594c7431a01
#
_entry.id   fb9d03f4bf4789f4f10a9594c7431a01
#
_cell.length_a   1.000
_cell.length_b   1.000
_cell.length_c   1.000
_cell.angle_alpha   90.00
_cell.angle_beta   90.00
_cell.angle_gamma   90.00
#
_symmetry.space_group_name_H-M   'P 1'
#
loop_
_entity.id
_entity.type
_entity.pdbx_description
1 polymer ?
#
loop_
_entity_poly.entity_id
_entity_poly.type
_entity_poly.pdbx_seq_one_letter_code
_entity_poly.pdbx_strand_id
1 'polypeptide(L)'
;DALPILELDFYYNSRANEETVDGLFYMYPKDKVYDATGKDLNATANGSFYTLYTRLGIDVQGPKLGRAKTSAKVEMDFRGSGTTFSTVRLRHAYLNLDWGKPSLLLGQTWHPLYGDVAPQILNLNMGAPFQPFSRAPQIRFRYKAGDIQLTGAAIWQSQYLSQGPDGKSQKYIKESCIPEIYIGADYKRSNWLVGAGIEMISLKPRTQSVVEDEVYKVDERVTALSYEVHMKYTSPLWYVAAKSILGSNLTQVSMLGGYGVKSTDARTGEQEYSPNRNSSSWLNIAYGKKWKPAVFLGYMKNLGTSDEISKMYGTGTNVDQLVSTSAELTYNVPHWKLGVEYNLTSAWYGSMKSSNGKIIDTHSVSNNRLVATVLFMF
;
A
#
# COMPACT_ATOMS: atom_id res chain seq x y z
N ASP A 1 26.42 6.09 -8.65
CA ASP A 1 26.74 5.17 -7.55
C ASP A 1 25.91 3.91 -7.68
N ALA A 2 26.53 2.74 -7.56
CA ALA A 2 25.85 1.46 -7.45
C ALA A 2 25.64 1.20 -5.95
N LEU A 3 24.42 0.83 -5.56
CA LEU A 3 24.06 0.63 -4.16
C LEU A 3 23.46 -0.78 -3.98
N PRO A 4 24.29 -1.83 -3.94
CA PRO A 4 23.80 -3.16 -3.60
C PRO A 4 23.47 -3.23 -2.11
N ILE A 5 22.35 -3.87 -1.79
CA ILE A 5 21.92 -4.20 -0.44
C ILE A 5 21.68 -5.68 -0.39
N LEU A 6 22.36 -6.37 0.51
CA LEU A 6 22.04 -7.76 0.86
C LEU A 6 21.15 -7.76 2.09
N GLU A 7 19.97 -8.36 1.97
CA GLU A 7 19.01 -8.45 3.08
C GLU A 7 18.58 -9.89 3.30
N LEU A 8 18.69 -10.33 4.55
CA LEU A 8 18.36 -11.66 5.03
C LEU A 8 17.21 -11.54 6.01
N ASP A 9 16.07 -12.16 5.69
CA ASP A 9 14.86 -12.06 6.49
C ASP A 9 14.41 -13.43 6.97
N PHE A 10 14.24 -13.57 8.27
CA PHE A 10 13.56 -14.68 8.92
C PHE A 10 12.21 -14.21 9.44
N TYR A 11 11.16 -15.02 9.29
CA TYR A 11 9.88 -14.75 9.95
C TYR A 11 9.24 -16.02 10.50
N TYR A 12 8.40 -15.82 11.51
CA TYR A 12 7.52 -16.81 12.11
C TYR A 12 6.15 -16.19 12.33
N ASN A 13 5.08 -16.92 12.05
CA ASN A 13 3.67 -16.57 12.31
C ASN A 13 3.00 -17.67 13.13
N SER A 14 2.12 -17.30 14.06
CA SER A 14 1.35 -18.26 14.86
C SER A 14 0.14 -18.84 14.10
N ARG A 15 -0.26 -18.24 12.96
CA ARG A 15 -1.38 -18.71 12.11
C ARG A 15 -1.19 -18.32 10.65
N ALA A 16 -2.03 -18.87 9.76
CA ALA A 16 -2.09 -18.49 8.36
C ALA A 16 -2.57 -17.04 8.19
N ASN A 17 -2.06 -16.35 7.15
CA ASN A 17 -2.30 -14.92 6.94
C ASN A 17 -2.69 -14.64 5.50
N GLU A 18 -3.36 -13.50 5.29
CA GLU A 18 -3.40 -12.84 4.00
C GLU A 18 -2.04 -12.21 3.76
N GLU A 19 -1.37 -12.64 2.71
CA GLU A 19 0.02 -12.31 2.45
C GLU A 19 0.38 -12.45 0.97
N THR A 20 1.49 -11.86 0.56
CA THR A 20 2.09 -12.05 -0.76
C THR A 20 3.59 -12.28 -0.61
N VAL A 21 4.26 -12.62 -1.72
CA VAL A 21 5.71 -12.86 -1.75
C VAL A 21 6.09 -13.90 -0.68
N ASP A 22 5.33 -15.01 -0.66
CA ASP A 22 5.60 -16.17 0.17
C ASP A 22 5.79 -15.85 1.66
N GLY A 23 4.84 -15.07 2.22
CA GLY A 23 4.82 -14.66 3.63
C GLY A 23 5.69 -13.46 3.98
N LEU A 24 6.59 -13.01 3.11
CA LEU A 24 7.41 -11.83 3.36
C LEU A 24 6.59 -10.54 3.40
N PHE A 25 5.56 -10.42 2.54
CA PHE A 25 4.63 -9.29 2.58
C PHE A 25 3.36 -9.68 3.32
N TYR A 26 3.42 -9.57 4.63
CA TYR A 26 2.35 -9.85 5.56
C TYR A 26 1.29 -8.74 5.55
N MET A 27 0.00 -9.11 5.60
CA MET A 27 -1.11 -8.15 5.66
C MET A 27 -1.87 -8.25 7.00
N TYR A 28 -2.56 -9.37 7.23
CA TYR A 28 -3.36 -9.61 8.44
C TYR A 28 -3.71 -11.10 8.56
N PRO A 29 -4.11 -11.60 9.75
CA PRO A 29 -4.45 -13.02 9.95
C PRO A 29 -5.69 -13.41 9.14
N LYS A 30 -5.68 -14.62 8.54
CA LYS A 30 -6.85 -15.23 7.92
C LYS A 30 -7.92 -15.57 8.96
N ASP A 31 -9.17 -15.51 8.53
CA ASP A 31 -10.32 -15.92 9.33
C ASP A 31 -10.27 -17.40 9.72
N LYS A 32 -11.12 -17.79 10.64
CA LYS A 32 -11.31 -19.19 11.03
C LYS A 32 -11.97 -19.97 9.90
N VAL A 33 -11.41 -21.14 9.61
CA VAL A 33 -12.01 -22.14 8.72
C VAL A 33 -12.00 -23.47 9.46
N TYR A 34 -13.15 -24.02 9.76
CA TYR A 34 -13.25 -25.23 10.54
C TYR A 34 -13.28 -26.48 9.65
N ASP A 35 -12.55 -27.51 10.08
CA ASP A 35 -12.66 -28.86 9.52
C ASP A 35 -13.94 -29.57 10.02
N ALA A 36 -14.15 -30.80 9.56
CA ALA A 36 -15.30 -31.63 9.97
C ALA A 36 -15.32 -31.97 11.47
N THR A 37 -14.22 -31.78 12.19
CA THR A 37 -14.09 -32.03 13.64
C THR A 37 -14.15 -30.75 14.48
N GLY A 38 -14.33 -29.58 13.83
CA GLY A 38 -14.40 -28.27 14.49
C GLY A 38 -13.04 -27.65 14.79
N LYS A 39 -11.94 -28.13 14.19
CA LYS A 39 -10.62 -27.52 14.34
C LYS A 39 -10.40 -26.41 13.31
N ASP A 40 -9.83 -25.28 13.74
CA ASP A 40 -9.50 -24.17 12.85
C ASP A 40 -8.26 -24.49 11.98
N LEU A 41 -8.47 -24.69 10.68
CA LEU A 41 -7.43 -25.01 9.70
C LEU A 41 -6.40 -23.87 9.55
N ASN A 42 -6.80 -22.62 9.78
CA ASN A 42 -5.93 -21.46 9.70
C ASN A 42 -5.11 -21.22 10.98
N ALA A 43 -5.42 -21.93 12.08
CA ALA A 43 -4.62 -21.90 13.31
C ALA A 43 -3.34 -22.75 13.17
N THR A 44 -2.61 -22.57 12.08
CA THR A 44 -1.39 -23.32 11.75
C THR A 44 -0.21 -22.37 11.68
N ALA A 45 0.79 -22.61 12.52
CA ALA A 45 2.03 -21.83 12.54
C ALA A 45 2.83 -22.06 11.24
N ASN A 46 3.49 -21.00 10.79
CA ASN A 46 4.35 -21.06 9.60
C ASN A 46 5.53 -20.10 9.75
N GLY A 47 6.57 -20.31 8.96
CA GLY A 47 7.76 -19.47 8.96
C GLY A 47 8.73 -19.85 7.86
N SER A 48 9.62 -18.93 7.51
CA SER A 48 10.64 -19.16 6.50
C SER A 48 11.82 -18.21 6.66
N PHE A 49 12.84 -18.42 5.83
CA PHE A 49 14.05 -17.59 5.74
C PHE A 49 14.33 -17.29 4.28
N TYR A 50 14.45 -16.00 3.94
CA TYR A 50 14.63 -15.53 2.57
C TYR A 50 15.71 -14.46 2.43
N THR A 51 16.23 -14.35 1.21
CA THR A 51 17.20 -13.33 0.77
C THR A 51 16.62 -12.45 -0.34
N LEU A 52 15.32 -12.57 -0.60
CA LEU A 52 14.64 -12.00 -1.78
C LEU A 52 14.57 -10.47 -1.78
N TYR A 53 14.77 -9.82 -0.64
CA TYR A 53 14.78 -8.36 -0.53
C TYR A 53 16.13 -7.73 -0.87
N THR A 54 17.11 -8.55 -1.22
CA THR A 54 18.38 -8.10 -1.82
C THR A 54 18.10 -7.20 -3.00
N ARG A 55 18.77 -6.04 -3.06
CA ARG A 55 18.51 -4.99 -4.05
C ARG A 55 19.77 -4.63 -4.83
N LEU A 56 19.55 -4.32 -6.10
CA LEU A 56 20.54 -3.71 -6.96
C LEU A 56 19.98 -2.40 -7.48
N GLY A 57 20.75 -1.32 -7.38
CA GLY A 57 20.32 -0.01 -7.81
C GLY A 57 21.46 0.81 -8.41
N ILE A 58 21.11 1.71 -9.31
CA ILE A 58 22.02 2.69 -9.93
C ILE A 58 21.35 4.06 -9.84
N ASP A 59 22.06 5.01 -9.23
CA ASP A 59 21.71 6.42 -9.23
C ASP A 59 22.67 7.17 -10.17
N VAL A 60 22.11 7.90 -11.14
CA VAL A 60 22.85 8.58 -12.19
C VAL A 60 22.59 10.08 -12.13
N GLN A 61 23.67 10.87 -12.18
CA GLN A 61 23.60 12.30 -12.47
C GLN A 61 23.84 12.48 -13.97
N GLY A 62 22.88 13.07 -14.67
CA GLY A 62 22.93 13.25 -16.11
C GLY A 62 23.40 14.64 -16.53
N PRO A 63 23.60 14.86 -17.85
CA PRO A 63 23.86 16.18 -18.40
C PRO A 63 22.66 17.09 -18.19
N LYS A 64 22.89 18.40 -18.08
CA LYS A 64 21.77 19.36 -17.96
C LYS A 64 20.89 19.34 -19.20
N LEU A 65 19.58 19.40 -19.02
CA LEU A 65 18.61 19.68 -20.08
C LEU A 65 18.15 21.13 -19.96
N GLY A 66 18.73 22.00 -20.78
CA GLY A 66 18.57 23.44 -20.63
C GLY A 66 19.03 23.92 -19.24
N ARG A 67 18.13 24.46 -18.43
CA ARG A 67 18.41 24.90 -17.04
C ARG A 67 18.19 23.79 -16.00
N ALA A 68 17.57 22.67 -16.38
CA ALA A 68 17.29 21.58 -15.44
C ALA A 68 18.55 20.76 -15.13
N LYS A 69 18.77 20.45 -13.86
CA LYS A 69 19.64 19.34 -13.44
C LYS A 69 18.89 18.05 -13.67
N THR A 70 19.53 17.06 -14.28
CA THR A 70 18.89 15.75 -14.55
C THR A 70 19.48 14.68 -13.63
N SER A 71 18.65 13.79 -13.17
CA SER A 71 19.07 12.58 -12.48
C SER A 71 18.12 11.42 -12.84
N ALA A 72 18.62 10.21 -12.77
CA ALA A 72 17.84 9.00 -12.99
C ALA A 72 18.15 7.96 -11.92
N LYS A 73 17.18 7.12 -11.63
CA LYS A 73 17.34 5.98 -10.74
C LYS A 73 16.73 4.73 -11.39
N VAL A 74 17.48 3.63 -11.32
CA VAL A 74 16.97 2.28 -11.60
C VAL A 74 17.28 1.42 -10.38
N GLU A 75 16.27 0.71 -9.87
CA GLU A 75 16.42 -0.20 -8.73
C GLU A 75 15.54 -1.43 -8.94
N MET A 76 16.09 -2.61 -8.62
CA MET A 76 15.40 -3.89 -8.70
C MET A 76 15.60 -4.72 -7.43
N ASP A 77 14.69 -5.64 -7.15
CA ASP A 77 14.80 -6.70 -6.16
C ASP A 77 14.33 -8.05 -6.76
N PHE A 78 14.37 -9.13 -5.97
CA PHE A 78 14.00 -10.47 -6.38
C PHE A 78 12.63 -10.93 -5.84
N ARG A 79 11.78 -9.98 -5.49
CA ARG A 79 10.42 -10.20 -4.92
C ARG A 79 9.30 -10.06 -5.95
N GLY A 80 9.54 -10.39 -7.21
CA GLY A 80 8.51 -10.42 -8.24
C GLY A 80 7.48 -11.51 -7.96
N SER A 81 6.27 -11.34 -8.52
CA SER A 81 5.22 -12.35 -8.49
C SER A 81 5.31 -13.22 -9.75
N GLY A 82 4.95 -14.50 -9.63
CA GLY A 82 4.97 -15.43 -10.77
C GLY A 82 5.08 -16.88 -10.32
N THR A 83 5.31 -17.77 -11.30
CA THR A 83 5.46 -19.21 -11.07
C THR A 83 6.88 -19.62 -10.66
N THR A 84 7.86 -18.70 -10.75
CA THR A 84 9.24 -18.91 -10.35
C THR A 84 9.53 -18.24 -9.01
N PHE A 85 10.33 -18.90 -8.17
CA PHE A 85 10.60 -18.47 -6.80
C PHE A 85 11.29 -17.09 -6.72
N SER A 86 12.30 -16.82 -7.55
CA SER A 86 13.07 -15.58 -7.54
C SER A 86 12.85 -14.78 -8.81
N THR A 87 11.74 -14.05 -8.89
CA THR A 87 11.46 -13.21 -10.05
C THR A 87 11.97 -11.79 -9.82
N VAL A 88 12.78 -11.28 -10.75
CA VAL A 88 13.26 -9.89 -10.73
C VAL A 88 12.07 -8.94 -10.82
N ARG A 89 12.05 -7.95 -9.93
CA ARG A 89 11.02 -6.91 -9.91
C ARG A 89 11.65 -5.53 -10.03
N LEU A 90 11.17 -4.74 -11.00
CA LEU A 90 11.54 -3.34 -11.13
C LEU A 90 10.88 -2.53 -10.01
N ARG A 91 11.68 -1.93 -9.14
CA ARG A 91 11.19 -1.08 -8.03
C ARG A 91 11.07 0.37 -8.45
N HIS A 92 12.17 0.94 -8.87
CA HIS A 92 12.28 2.31 -9.32
C HIS A 92 12.89 2.36 -10.73
N ALA A 93 12.31 3.15 -11.61
CA ALA A 93 12.84 3.49 -12.92
C ALA A 93 12.27 4.85 -13.30
N TYR A 94 13.02 5.92 -13.02
CA TYR A 94 12.54 7.27 -13.30
C TYR A 94 13.67 8.23 -13.67
N LEU A 95 13.30 9.26 -14.43
CA LEU A 95 14.06 10.46 -14.70
C LEU A 95 13.50 11.61 -13.86
N ASN A 96 14.36 12.42 -13.26
CA ASN A 96 13.98 13.64 -12.56
C ASN A 96 14.65 14.85 -13.20
N LEU A 97 13.86 15.87 -13.48
CA LEU A 97 14.28 17.19 -13.97
C LEU A 97 14.09 18.19 -12.83
N ASP A 98 15.15 18.86 -12.39
CA ASP A 98 15.13 19.80 -11.26
C ASP A 98 15.62 21.19 -11.70
N TRP A 99 14.72 22.18 -11.64
CA TRP A 99 14.99 23.60 -11.91
C TRP A 99 15.17 24.42 -10.63
N GLY A 100 15.27 23.76 -9.47
CA GLY A 100 15.38 24.39 -8.15
C GLY A 100 14.03 24.47 -7.44
N LYS A 101 13.16 25.43 -7.80
CA LYS A 101 11.79 25.47 -7.24
C LYS A 101 10.88 24.42 -7.87
N PRO A 102 10.67 24.36 -9.19
CA PRO A 102 9.93 23.29 -9.81
C PRO A 102 10.80 22.05 -10.06
N SER A 103 10.21 20.87 -9.96
CA SER A 103 10.80 19.62 -10.43
C SER A 103 9.74 18.75 -11.09
N LEU A 104 10.17 17.93 -12.06
CA LEU A 104 9.33 16.99 -12.79
C LEU A 104 9.96 15.61 -12.76
N LEU A 105 9.21 14.62 -12.25
CA LEU A 105 9.60 13.23 -12.26
C LEU A 105 8.74 12.47 -13.28
N LEU A 106 9.40 11.68 -14.10
CA LEU A 106 8.79 10.85 -15.14
C LEU A 106 9.24 9.41 -14.95
N GLY A 107 8.32 8.49 -14.69
CA GLY A 107 8.63 7.06 -14.56
C GLY A 107 8.04 6.43 -13.30
N GLN A 108 8.52 5.23 -12.95
CA GLN A 108 8.02 4.43 -11.86
C GLN A 108 8.75 4.70 -10.55
N THR A 109 7.99 5.06 -9.51
CA THR A 109 8.49 5.19 -8.14
C THR A 109 7.33 5.08 -7.14
N TRP A 110 7.60 5.32 -5.84
CA TRP A 110 6.58 5.32 -4.80
C TRP A 110 5.38 6.19 -5.18
N HIS A 111 4.19 5.64 -4.98
CA HIS A 111 2.93 6.36 -5.10
C HIS A 111 2.91 7.57 -4.14
N PRO A 112 2.32 8.73 -4.52
CA PRO A 112 2.30 9.91 -3.65
C PRO A 112 1.65 9.67 -2.28
N LEU A 113 0.62 8.83 -2.17
CA LEU A 113 0.02 8.45 -0.88
C LEU A 113 1.00 7.71 0.06
N TYR A 114 2.00 6.97 -0.48
CA TYR A 114 3.10 6.48 0.33
C TYR A 114 3.93 7.66 0.85
N GLY A 115 4.29 8.58 -0.04
CA GLY A 115 4.90 9.88 0.24
C GLY A 115 6.25 9.82 0.93
N ASP A 116 6.60 10.95 1.55
CA ASP A 116 7.83 11.13 2.32
C ASP A 116 7.68 10.72 3.81
N VAL A 117 6.48 10.23 4.21
CA VAL A 117 6.13 9.82 5.56
C VAL A 117 5.72 8.35 5.55
N ALA A 118 6.62 7.48 6.03
CA ALA A 118 6.42 6.04 6.12
C ALA A 118 6.98 5.51 7.44
N PRO A 119 6.45 4.41 8.00
CA PRO A 119 6.97 3.85 9.22
C PRO A 119 8.38 3.27 9.03
N GLN A 120 9.21 3.38 10.05
CA GLN A 120 10.50 2.71 10.16
C GLN A 120 10.31 1.46 10.99
N ILE A 121 10.06 0.33 10.34
CA ILE A 121 9.87 -1.00 10.92
C ILE A 121 10.63 -2.04 10.09
N LEU A 122 10.92 -3.22 10.68
CA LEU A 122 11.59 -4.31 9.98
C LEU A 122 10.64 -5.08 9.08
N ASN A 123 9.38 -5.19 9.46
CA ASN A 123 8.41 -5.92 8.65
C ASN A 123 8.32 -5.33 7.23
N LEU A 124 8.56 -6.17 6.23
CA LEU A 124 8.70 -5.77 4.83
C LEU A 124 7.44 -5.20 4.19
N ASN A 125 6.29 -5.30 4.86
CA ASN A 125 5.06 -4.64 4.44
C ASN A 125 5.08 -3.12 4.66
N MET A 126 6.08 -2.59 5.40
CA MET A 126 6.26 -1.18 5.71
C MET A 126 4.98 -0.51 6.25
N GLY A 127 4.24 -1.22 7.10
CA GLY A 127 3.00 -0.77 7.72
C GLY A 127 1.72 -0.99 6.90
N ALA A 128 1.79 -1.64 5.72
CA ALA A 128 0.56 -2.05 5.03
C ALA A 128 -0.22 -3.11 5.88
N PRO A 129 -1.56 -3.10 5.83
CA PRO A 129 -2.45 -2.28 4.99
C PRO A 129 -2.80 -0.91 5.59
N PHE A 130 -2.21 -0.50 6.72
CA PHE A 130 -2.47 0.81 7.35
C PHE A 130 -1.78 1.95 6.60
N GLN A 131 -0.59 1.69 6.06
CA GLN A 131 0.18 2.59 5.19
C GLN A 131 -0.06 2.19 3.73
N PRO A 132 -0.44 3.13 2.84
CA PRO A 132 -0.49 2.86 1.40
C PRO A 132 0.84 2.36 0.89
N PHE A 133 0.84 1.28 0.14
CA PHE A 133 2.04 0.66 -0.39
C PHE A 133 1.88 0.34 -1.87
N SER A 134 2.50 1.15 -2.73
CA SER A 134 2.53 0.94 -4.17
C SER A 134 3.70 1.67 -4.81
N ARG A 135 4.26 1.11 -5.87
CA ARG A 135 5.13 1.80 -6.82
C ARG A 135 4.48 1.75 -8.18
N ALA A 136 4.36 2.91 -8.81
CA ALA A 136 3.56 3.08 -10.00
C ALA A 136 4.22 4.03 -10.99
N PRO A 137 4.04 3.80 -12.33
CA PRO A 137 4.40 4.76 -13.35
C PRO A 137 3.62 6.07 -13.15
N GLN A 138 4.29 7.19 -13.25
CA GLN A 138 3.69 8.48 -12.96
C GLN A 138 4.42 9.65 -13.62
N ILE A 139 3.68 10.72 -13.80
CA ILE A 139 4.18 12.06 -14.07
C ILE A 139 3.90 12.87 -12.80
N ARG A 140 4.98 13.30 -12.10
CA ARG A 140 4.85 14.04 -10.84
C ARG A 140 5.53 15.38 -10.93
N PHE A 141 4.78 16.43 -10.73
CA PHE A 141 5.26 17.78 -10.60
C PHE A 141 5.34 18.20 -9.14
N ARG A 142 6.44 18.82 -8.72
CA ARG A 142 6.60 19.43 -7.40
C ARG A 142 7.02 20.87 -7.54
N TYR A 143 6.51 21.74 -6.68
CA TYR A 143 6.89 23.13 -6.62
C TYR A 143 7.21 23.55 -5.18
N LYS A 144 8.40 24.07 -4.95
CA LYS A 144 8.88 24.53 -3.65
C LYS A 144 8.74 26.03 -3.53
N ALA A 145 7.91 26.49 -2.57
CA ALA A 145 7.70 27.89 -2.23
C ALA A 145 8.07 28.11 -0.77
N GLY A 146 9.36 28.40 -0.52
CA GLY A 146 9.90 28.48 0.84
C GLY A 146 9.77 27.14 1.56
N ASP A 147 9.09 27.12 2.70
CA ASP A 147 8.86 25.93 3.53
C ASP A 147 7.72 25.04 2.99
N ILE A 148 6.96 25.53 1.99
CA ILE A 148 5.84 24.81 1.41
C ILE A 148 6.29 24.08 0.13
N GLN A 149 5.89 22.81 0.00
CA GLN A 149 6.03 22.02 -1.22
C GLN A 149 4.64 21.59 -1.70
N LEU A 150 4.27 22.00 -2.90
CA LEU A 150 3.08 21.52 -3.60
C LEU A 150 3.45 20.33 -4.48
N THR A 151 2.58 19.32 -4.55
CA THR A 151 2.75 18.11 -5.37
C THR A 151 1.48 17.87 -6.18
N GLY A 152 1.63 17.67 -7.49
CA GLY A 152 0.59 17.16 -8.37
C GLY A 152 1.11 15.95 -9.12
N ALA A 153 0.30 14.88 -9.28
CA ALA A 153 0.72 13.69 -10.00
C ALA A 153 -0.44 13.08 -10.79
N ALA A 154 -0.10 12.58 -12.00
CA ALA A 154 -0.91 11.64 -12.77
C ALA A 154 -0.23 10.27 -12.69
N ILE A 155 -0.99 9.22 -12.32
CA ILE A 155 -0.44 7.93 -11.93
C ILE A 155 -1.17 6.81 -12.66
N TRP A 156 -0.43 5.80 -13.14
CA TRP A 156 -0.96 4.59 -13.76
C TRP A 156 -0.58 3.35 -12.96
N GLN A 157 -1.35 2.29 -13.09
CA GLN A 157 -1.09 1.04 -12.38
C GLN A 157 -0.20 0.10 -13.21
N SER A 158 0.70 -0.62 -12.56
CA SER A 158 1.55 -1.64 -13.21
C SER A 158 1.71 -2.90 -12.34
N GLN A 159 2.39 -2.80 -11.19
CA GLN A 159 2.66 -3.93 -10.29
C GLN A 159 1.57 -4.11 -9.22
N TYR A 160 0.95 -3.01 -8.81
CA TYR A 160 -0.11 -2.95 -7.82
C TYR A 160 -1.38 -2.53 -8.55
N LEU A 161 -2.43 -3.35 -8.43
CA LEU A 161 -3.59 -3.28 -9.30
C LEU A 161 -4.88 -3.16 -8.49
N SER A 162 -5.85 -2.43 -9.05
CA SER A 162 -7.20 -2.36 -8.50
C SER A 162 -7.91 -3.70 -8.58
N GLN A 163 -8.76 -3.98 -7.60
CA GLN A 163 -9.70 -5.10 -7.61
C GLN A 163 -10.94 -4.75 -8.41
N GLY A 164 -11.53 -5.76 -9.02
CA GLY A 164 -12.78 -5.63 -9.78
C GLY A 164 -13.41 -6.98 -10.10
N PRO A 165 -14.33 -7.05 -11.07
CA PRO A 165 -15.05 -8.27 -11.45
C PRO A 165 -14.17 -9.47 -11.77
N ASP A 166 -13.00 -9.25 -12.40
CA ASP A 166 -12.03 -10.29 -12.77
C ASP A 166 -10.83 -10.33 -11.83
N GLY A 167 -11.03 -9.96 -10.54
CA GLY A 167 -9.95 -9.86 -9.57
C GLY A 167 -9.04 -8.66 -9.77
N LYS A 168 -7.75 -8.80 -9.44
CA LYS A 168 -6.74 -7.74 -9.65
C LYS A 168 -6.39 -7.62 -11.12
N SER A 169 -6.64 -6.43 -11.71
CA SER A 169 -6.35 -6.22 -13.13
C SER A 169 -6.02 -4.77 -13.45
N GLN A 170 -5.04 -4.58 -14.35
CA GLN A 170 -4.69 -3.29 -14.94
C GLN A 170 -5.76 -2.78 -15.92
N LYS A 171 -6.63 -3.67 -16.41
CA LYS A 171 -7.63 -3.31 -17.44
C LYS A 171 -8.56 -2.20 -16.97
N TYR A 172 -8.93 -2.16 -15.69
CA TYR A 172 -9.89 -1.19 -15.18
C TYR A 172 -9.44 0.28 -15.33
N ILE A 173 -8.16 0.57 -15.05
CA ILE A 173 -7.61 1.90 -15.25
C ILE A 173 -7.24 2.14 -16.73
N LYS A 174 -6.79 1.12 -17.46
CA LYS A 174 -6.53 1.24 -18.90
C LYS A 174 -7.79 1.60 -19.68
N GLU A 175 -8.87 0.88 -19.46
CA GLU A 175 -10.15 1.08 -20.13
C GLU A 175 -10.87 2.36 -19.66
N SER A 176 -10.56 2.83 -18.46
CA SER A 176 -10.98 4.15 -17.98
C SER A 176 -10.37 5.30 -18.77
N CYS A 177 -9.12 5.15 -19.28
CA CYS A 177 -8.32 6.21 -19.91
C CYS A 177 -8.08 7.44 -18.99
N ILE A 178 -8.39 7.36 -17.72
CA ILE A 178 -8.19 8.42 -16.72
C ILE A 178 -7.13 7.94 -15.74
N PRO A 179 -5.95 8.60 -15.63
CA PRO A 179 -4.97 8.27 -14.60
C PRO A 179 -5.53 8.60 -13.22
N GLU A 180 -4.97 7.96 -12.18
CA GLU A 180 -5.17 8.44 -10.81
C GLU A 180 -4.56 9.84 -10.69
N ILE A 181 -5.25 10.74 -9.99
CA ILE A 181 -4.80 12.12 -9.79
C ILE A 181 -4.54 12.33 -8.30
N TYR A 182 -3.34 12.78 -7.98
CA TYR A 182 -2.99 13.18 -6.62
C TYR A 182 -2.62 14.66 -6.57
N ILE A 183 -3.12 15.38 -5.57
CA ILE A 183 -2.75 16.74 -5.24
C ILE A 183 -2.45 16.81 -3.75
N GLY A 184 -1.29 17.36 -3.38
CA GLY A 184 -0.91 17.47 -1.97
C GLY A 184 -0.04 18.69 -1.69
N ALA A 185 0.02 19.04 -0.41
CA ALA A 185 0.83 20.12 0.10
C ALA A 185 1.53 19.69 1.39
N ASP A 186 2.83 19.96 1.47
CA ASP A 186 3.68 19.72 2.62
C ASP A 186 4.24 21.04 3.16
N TYR A 187 4.24 21.20 4.46
CA TYR A 187 5.01 22.21 5.18
C TYR A 187 6.24 21.56 5.81
N LYS A 188 7.44 22.01 5.42
CA LYS A 188 8.73 21.47 5.87
C LYS A 188 9.54 22.56 6.54
N ARG A 189 9.66 22.51 7.87
CA ARG A 189 10.47 23.48 8.62
C ARG A 189 11.23 22.81 9.75
N SER A 190 12.53 23.08 9.82
CA SER A 190 13.41 22.44 10.79
C SER A 190 13.31 20.91 10.74
N ASN A 191 12.92 20.27 11.82
CA ASN A 191 12.77 18.83 11.98
C ASN A 191 11.37 18.30 11.61
N TRP A 192 10.45 19.19 11.28
CA TRP A 192 9.04 18.85 11.04
C TRP A 192 8.70 18.82 9.55
N LEU A 193 7.89 17.85 9.20
CA LEU A 193 7.12 17.78 7.97
C LEU A 193 5.67 17.51 8.36
N VAL A 194 4.75 18.35 7.89
CA VAL A 194 3.31 18.16 8.07
C VAL A 194 2.66 18.40 6.71
N GLY A 195 1.73 17.56 6.31
CA GLY A 195 1.09 17.70 5.01
C GLY A 195 -0.26 17.04 4.93
N ALA A 196 -0.91 17.29 3.80
CA ALA A 196 -2.19 16.70 3.43
C ALA A 196 -2.25 16.50 1.93
N GLY A 197 -3.10 15.55 1.51
CA GLY A 197 -3.32 15.25 0.10
C GLY A 197 -4.70 14.72 -0.19
N ILE A 198 -5.08 14.83 -1.45
CA ILE A 198 -6.32 14.27 -2.02
C ILE A 198 -5.92 13.42 -3.21
N GLU A 199 -6.51 12.24 -3.31
CA GLU A 199 -6.35 11.34 -4.43
C GLU A 199 -7.71 11.03 -5.03
N MET A 200 -7.78 11.01 -6.37
CA MET A 200 -8.94 10.61 -7.16
C MET A 200 -8.57 9.41 -8.02
N ILE A 201 -9.37 8.36 -7.94
CA ILE A 201 -9.31 7.22 -8.85
C ILE A 201 -10.63 7.08 -9.61
N SER A 202 -10.55 6.81 -10.92
CA SER A 202 -11.72 6.50 -11.76
C SER A 202 -11.42 5.25 -12.58
N LEU A 203 -12.22 4.20 -12.36
CA LEU A 203 -12.06 2.91 -13.00
C LEU A 203 -13.24 2.61 -13.91
N LYS A 204 -12.99 1.81 -14.97
CA LYS A 204 -14.04 1.17 -15.78
C LYS A 204 -14.04 -0.33 -15.46
N PRO A 205 -14.96 -0.84 -14.62
CA PRO A 205 -14.96 -2.23 -14.18
C PRO A 205 -15.22 -3.23 -15.32
N ARG A 206 -16.09 -2.84 -16.28
CA ARG A 206 -16.46 -3.69 -17.41
C ARG A 206 -16.63 -2.84 -18.68
N THR A 207 -16.52 -3.49 -19.85
CA THR A 207 -16.82 -2.91 -21.16
C THR A 207 -17.98 -3.60 -21.85
N GLN A 208 -18.39 -4.74 -21.30
CA GLN A 208 -19.52 -5.53 -21.79
C GLN A 208 -20.22 -6.25 -20.65
N SER A 209 -21.48 -6.60 -20.87
CA SER A 209 -22.33 -7.44 -20.01
C SER A 209 -22.99 -8.50 -20.87
N VAL A 210 -23.54 -9.53 -20.22
CA VAL A 210 -24.31 -10.58 -20.87
C VAL A 210 -25.66 -10.69 -20.13
N VAL A 211 -26.76 -10.58 -20.88
CA VAL A 211 -28.14 -10.76 -20.37
C VAL A 211 -28.86 -11.67 -21.36
N GLU A 212 -29.42 -12.77 -20.88
CA GLU A 212 -30.16 -13.77 -21.71
C GLU A 212 -29.40 -14.20 -22.97
N ASP A 213 -28.07 -14.48 -22.81
CA ASP A 213 -27.13 -14.85 -23.89
C ASP A 213 -26.80 -13.73 -24.89
N GLU A 214 -27.38 -12.54 -24.75
CA GLU A 214 -27.06 -11.37 -25.57
C GLU A 214 -25.97 -10.52 -24.93
N VAL A 215 -25.03 -10.03 -25.76
CA VAL A 215 -23.90 -9.19 -25.31
C VAL A 215 -24.20 -7.73 -25.52
N TYR A 216 -24.12 -6.96 -24.45
CA TYR A 216 -24.31 -5.49 -24.47
C TYR A 216 -23.00 -4.78 -24.17
N LYS A 217 -22.73 -3.70 -24.92
CA LYS A 217 -21.65 -2.76 -24.58
C LYS A 217 -22.09 -1.93 -23.39
N VAL A 218 -21.25 -1.83 -22.35
CA VAL A 218 -21.48 -0.97 -21.16
C VAL A 218 -20.34 0.02 -20.99
N ASP A 219 -20.62 1.16 -20.35
CA ASP A 219 -19.65 2.24 -20.11
C ASP A 219 -19.71 2.75 -18.65
N GLU A 220 -19.84 1.81 -17.73
CA GLU A 220 -19.93 2.09 -16.30
C GLU A 220 -18.58 2.54 -15.74
N ARG A 221 -18.68 3.43 -14.73
CA ARG A 221 -17.51 3.93 -14.01
C ARG A 221 -17.73 3.91 -12.52
N VAL A 222 -16.62 3.70 -11.78
CA VAL A 222 -16.56 3.98 -10.36
C VAL A 222 -15.48 5.02 -10.11
N THR A 223 -15.89 6.17 -9.56
CA THR A 223 -14.98 7.26 -9.19
C THR A 223 -14.99 7.42 -7.69
N ALA A 224 -13.81 7.51 -7.08
CA ALA A 224 -13.64 7.62 -5.65
C ALA A 224 -12.61 8.71 -5.31
N LEU A 225 -12.83 9.38 -4.16
CA LEU A 225 -11.94 10.37 -3.60
C LEU A 225 -11.42 9.88 -2.25
N SER A 226 -10.13 10.02 -2.04
CA SER A 226 -9.45 9.70 -0.79
C SER A 226 -8.71 10.92 -0.27
N TYR A 227 -8.63 11.04 1.06
CA TYR A 227 -8.00 12.16 1.75
C TYR A 227 -6.96 11.62 2.71
N GLU A 228 -5.81 12.28 2.77
CA GLU A 228 -4.78 11.94 3.74
C GLU A 228 -4.25 13.17 4.48
N VAL A 229 -3.82 12.94 5.72
CA VAL A 229 -3.01 13.88 6.50
C VAL A 229 -1.83 13.11 7.07
N HIS A 230 -0.66 13.75 7.13
CA HIS A 230 0.55 13.12 7.62
C HIS A 230 1.46 14.09 8.35
N MET A 231 2.26 13.54 9.26
CA MET A 231 3.29 14.29 9.96
C MET A 231 4.53 13.44 10.20
N LYS A 232 5.68 14.10 10.24
CA LYS A 232 6.95 13.49 10.60
C LYS A 232 7.83 14.48 11.35
N TYR A 233 8.40 14.03 12.46
CA TYR A 233 9.48 14.69 13.16
C TYR A 233 10.73 13.84 13.07
N THR A 234 11.85 14.44 12.66
CA THR A 234 13.13 13.73 12.54
C THR A 234 14.23 14.54 13.19
N SER A 235 14.88 13.98 14.19
CA SER A 235 16.07 14.55 14.83
C SER A 235 17.19 13.51 14.87
N PRO A 236 18.39 13.85 15.35
CA PRO A 236 19.47 12.86 15.48
C PRO A 236 19.14 11.64 16.34
N LEU A 237 18.19 11.75 17.25
CA LEU A 237 17.78 10.67 18.17
C LEU A 237 16.34 10.19 17.97
N TRP A 238 15.44 11.07 17.54
CA TRP A 238 14.02 10.76 17.46
C TRP A 238 13.54 10.69 16.01
N TYR A 239 12.75 9.68 15.73
CA TYR A 239 11.87 9.59 14.59
C TYR A 239 10.45 9.39 15.09
N VAL A 240 9.55 10.30 14.77
CA VAL A 240 8.12 10.19 15.06
C VAL A 240 7.37 10.45 13.75
N ALA A 241 6.54 9.53 13.34
CA ALA A 241 5.74 9.68 12.12
C ALA A 241 4.33 9.14 12.33
N ALA A 242 3.36 9.82 11.74
CA ALA A 242 1.97 9.42 11.77
C ALA A 242 1.29 9.78 10.45
N LYS A 243 0.29 9.00 10.08
CA LYS A 243 -0.57 9.26 8.93
C LYS A 243 -1.99 8.81 9.24
N SER A 244 -2.97 9.54 8.74
CA SER A 244 -4.38 9.16 8.76
C SER A 244 -4.96 9.32 7.36
N ILE A 245 -5.75 8.36 6.92
CA ILE A 245 -6.34 8.30 5.59
C ILE A 245 -7.82 7.98 5.73
N LEU A 246 -8.66 8.80 5.12
CA LEU A 246 -10.02 8.44 4.76
C LEU A 246 -10.00 7.94 3.32
N GLY A 247 -9.81 6.63 3.17
CA GLY A 247 -9.64 5.96 1.89
C GLY A 247 -10.96 5.55 1.28
N SER A 248 -11.03 5.61 -0.04
CA SER A 248 -12.16 5.15 -0.82
C SER A 248 -11.63 4.40 -2.05
N ASN A 249 -11.86 3.07 -2.12
CA ASN A 249 -11.40 2.20 -3.20
C ASN A 249 -9.87 2.25 -3.44
N LEU A 250 -9.07 2.07 -2.39
CA LEU A 250 -7.59 2.14 -2.43
C LEU A 250 -6.91 0.75 -2.53
N THR A 251 -7.51 -0.20 -3.23
CA THR A 251 -6.95 -1.58 -3.34
C THR A 251 -5.63 -1.64 -4.10
N GLN A 252 -5.38 -0.71 -5.03
CA GLN A 252 -4.13 -0.59 -5.80
C GLN A 252 -2.94 -0.07 -4.98
N VAL A 253 -3.16 0.44 -3.78
CA VAL A 253 -2.09 0.81 -2.86
C VAL A 253 -2.01 -0.14 -1.65
N SER A 254 -2.43 -1.39 -1.84
CA SER A 254 -2.38 -2.47 -0.83
C SER A 254 -3.18 -2.15 0.44
N MET A 255 -4.25 -1.38 0.33
CA MET A 255 -5.20 -1.13 1.42
C MET A 255 -6.46 -2.01 1.24
N LEU A 256 -7.24 -2.17 2.32
CA LEU A 256 -8.55 -2.83 2.26
C LEU A 256 -9.59 -1.90 1.63
N GLY A 257 -10.72 -2.49 1.24
CA GLY A 257 -11.85 -1.79 0.62
C GLY A 257 -12.07 -2.21 -0.82
N GLY A 258 -12.69 -1.35 -1.59
CA GLY A 258 -13.08 -1.57 -2.98
C GLY A 258 -14.35 -0.79 -3.32
N TYR A 259 -15.30 -1.42 -4.00
CA TYR A 259 -16.58 -0.82 -4.36
C TYR A 259 -17.67 -1.89 -4.50
N GLY A 260 -18.89 -1.49 -4.21
CA GLY A 260 -20.07 -2.35 -4.33
C GLY A 260 -20.90 -2.06 -5.58
N VAL A 261 -21.64 -3.07 -6.06
CA VAL A 261 -22.66 -2.92 -7.10
C VAL A 261 -23.92 -2.36 -6.44
N LYS A 262 -24.30 -1.14 -6.81
CA LYS A 262 -25.46 -0.43 -6.29
C LYS A 262 -26.74 -0.84 -7.02
N SER A 263 -26.71 -0.89 -8.35
CA SER A 263 -27.84 -1.29 -9.20
C SER A 263 -27.35 -2.03 -10.43
N THR A 264 -28.23 -2.77 -11.07
CA THR A 264 -28.01 -3.44 -12.36
C THR A 264 -29.24 -3.25 -13.21
N ASP A 265 -29.04 -2.67 -14.42
CA ASP A 265 -30.11 -2.56 -15.42
C ASP A 265 -30.51 -3.95 -15.92
N ALA A 266 -31.79 -4.28 -15.83
CA ALA A 266 -32.28 -5.62 -16.14
C ALA A 266 -32.18 -5.96 -17.63
N ARG A 267 -32.20 -4.97 -18.52
CA ARG A 267 -32.17 -5.17 -19.97
C ARG A 267 -30.75 -5.24 -20.52
N THR A 268 -29.85 -4.40 -20.06
CA THR A 268 -28.50 -4.29 -20.59
C THR A 268 -27.44 -4.89 -19.67
N GLY A 269 -27.79 -5.19 -18.39
CA GLY A 269 -26.83 -5.64 -17.39
C GLY A 269 -25.82 -4.55 -16.95
N GLU A 270 -26.00 -3.28 -17.35
CA GLU A 270 -25.15 -2.17 -16.92
C GLU A 270 -25.28 -1.94 -15.42
N GLN A 271 -24.17 -1.60 -14.75
CA GLN A 271 -24.12 -1.45 -13.29
C GLN A 271 -23.75 -0.06 -12.86
N GLU A 272 -24.36 0.38 -11.76
CA GLU A 272 -23.87 1.52 -10.98
C GLU A 272 -23.09 1.01 -9.77
N TYR A 273 -22.09 1.79 -9.34
CA TYR A 273 -21.20 1.40 -8.24
C TYR A 273 -21.18 2.43 -7.12
N SER A 274 -20.98 1.94 -5.90
CA SER A 274 -20.75 2.74 -4.70
C SER A 274 -19.40 2.40 -4.10
N PRO A 275 -18.44 3.36 -4.01
CA PRO A 275 -17.15 3.10 -3.40
C PRO A 275 -17.27 2.76 -1.92
N ASN A 276 -16.52 1.74 -1.48
CA ASN A 276 -16.38 1.40 -0.06
C ASN A 276 -15.33 2.30 0.60
N ARG A 277 -15.67 2.88 1.73
CA ARG A 277 -14.82 3.80 2.50
C ARG A 277 -14.19 3.10 3.69
N ASN A 278 -12.94 3.45 3.97
CA ASN A 278 -12.19 2.99 5.11
C ASN A 278 -11.47 4.15 5.80
N SER A 279 -11.41 4.12 7.12
CA SER A 279 -10.51 4.98 7.89
C SER A 279 -9.29 4.17 8.29
N SER A 280 -8.10 4.68 8.01
CA SER A 280 -6.84 4.05 8.40
C SER A 280 -5.91 5.07 9.03
N SER A 281 -5.31 4.72 10.16
CA SER A 281 -4.36 5.57 10.88
C SER A 281 -3.21 4.74 11.45
N TRP A 282 -2.01 5.32 11.46
CA TRP A 282 -0.87 4.70 12.11
C TRP A 282 0.05 5.72 12.77
N LEU A 283 0.78 5.27 13.78
CA LEU A 283 1.82 5.99 14.50
C LEU A 283 3.07 5.11 14.60
N ASN A 284 4.25 5.69 14.34
CA ASN A 284 5.53 5.05 14.53
C ASN A 284 6.47 5.98 15.29
N ILE A 285 7.08 5.45 16.33
CA ILE A 285 8.06 6.16 17.18
C ILE A 285 9.31 5.30 17.26
N ALA A 286 10.47 5.91 16.96
CA ALA A 286 11.77 5.28 17.12
C ALA A 286 12.73 6.24 17.84
N TYR A 287 13.61 5.68 18.67
CA TYR A 287 14.59 6.43 19.44
C TYR A 287 15.98 5.81 19.39
N GLY A 288 16.99 6.63 19.27
CA GLY A 288 18.38 6.20 19.33
C GLY A 288 19.09 6.18 17.98
N LYS A 289 20.38 5.80 18.00
CA LYS A 289 21.25 5.69 16.83
C LYS A 289 21.73 4.26 16.63
N LYS A 290 22.70 3.84 17.46
CA LYS A 290 23.33 2.50 17.39
C LYS A 290 22.33 1.43 17.82
N TRP A 291 21.77 1.56 19.01
CA TRP A 291 20.62 0.80 19.47
C TRP A 291 19.39 1.66 19.27
N LYS A 292 18.42 1.15 18.51
CA LYS A 292 17.24 1.90 18.12
C LYS A 292 15.98 1.07 18.34
N PRO A 293 15.38 1.14 19.55
CA PRO A 293 14.03 0.65 19.79
C PRO A 293 13.01 1.46 18.98
N ALA A 294 11.95 0.79 18.51
CA ALA A 294 10.83 1.45 17.89
C ALA A 294 9.52 0.72 18.21
N VAL A 295 8.43 1.45 18.08
CA VAL A 295 7.06 0.94 18.20
C VAL A 295 6.22 1.42 17.02
N PHE A 296 5.30 0.56 16.60
CA PHE A 296 4.32 0.89 15.57
C PHE A 296 2.92 0.53 16.08
N LEU A 297 1.96 1.41 15.80
CA LEU A 297 0.53 1.22 16.09
C LEU A 297 -0.23 1.50 14.81
N GLY A 298 -1.08 0.57 14.38
CA GLY A 298 -1.96 0.72 13.22
C GLY A 298 -3.41 0.40 13.58
N TYR A 299 -4.34 1.20 13.08
CA TYR A 299 -5.78 0.98 13.19
C TYR A 299 -6.47 1.23 11.87
N MET A 300 -7.38 0.35 11.47
CA MET A 300 -8.22 0.49 10.28
C MET A 300 -9.65 0.06 10.60
N LYS A 301 -10.61 0.79 10.02
CA LYS A 301 -12.06 0.52 10.16
C LYS A 301 -12.77 0.62 8.82
N ASN A 302 -13.59 -0.38 8.48
CA ASN A 302 -14.53 -0.29 7.38
C ASN A 302 -15.68 0.66 7.74
N LEU A 303 -15.90 1.65 6.91
CA LEU A 303 -16.98 2.64 7.07
C LEU A 303 -18.18 2.35 6.15
N GLY A 304 -18.05 1.33 5.28
CA GLY A 304 -19.10 0.93 4.35
C GLY A 304 -19.23 1.82 3.12
N THR A 305 -20.36 1.66 2.45
CA THR A 305 -20.76 2.41 1.24
C THR A 305 -21.82 3.46 1.58
N SER A 306 -22.02 4.44 0.68
CA SER A 306 -23.10 5.43 0.83
C SER A 306 -24.46 4.88 0.41
N ASP A 307 -24.45 3.87 -0.45
CA ASP A 307 -25.63 3.27 -1.05
C ASP A 307 -25.78 1.81 -0.62
N GLU A 308 -26.98 1.26 -0.78
CA GLU A 308 -27.21 -0.17 -0.74
C GLU A 308 -26.44 -0.88 -1.86
N ILE A 309 -25.93 -2.06 -1.58
CA ILE A 309 -25.13 -2.85 -2.53
C ILE A 309 -25.54 -4.32 -2.51
N SER A 310 -25.52 -4.93 -3.69
CA SER A 310 -25.81 -6.36 -3.87
C SER A 310 -24.53 -7.23 -3.82
N LYS A 311 -23.39 -6.68 -4.24
CA LYS A 311 -22.12 -7.39 -4.34
C LYS A 311 -20.95 -6.41 -4.09
N MET A 312 -19.87 -6.89 -3.48
CA MET A 312 -18.64 -6.12 -3.25
C MET A 312 -17.49 -6.70 -4.07
N TYR A 313 -16.74 -5.82 -4.75
CA TYR A 313 -15.43 -6.11 -5.34
C TYR A 313 -14.36 -5.40 -4.53
N GLY A 314 -13.37 -6.13 -4.00
CA GLY A 314 -12.37 -5.50 -3.16
C GLY A 314 -11.41 -6.46 -2.47
N THR A 315 -10.66 -5.93 -1.53
CA THR A 315 -9.75 -6.66 -0.65
C THR A 315 -10.25 -6.57 0.78
N GLY A 316 -10.33 -7.71 1.50
CA GLY A 316 -10.81 -7.76 2.88
C GLY A 316 -12.29 -7.33 3.00
N THR A 317 -13.14 -7.75 2.06
CA THR A 317 -14.55 -7.33 1.98
C THR A 317 -15.42 -7.83 3.13
N ASN A 318 -14.92 -8.75 3.93
CA ASN A 318 -15.53 -9.28 5.16
C ASN A 318 -14.81 -8.85 6.44
N VAL A 319 -13.83 -7.92 6.32
CA VAL A 319 -13.09 -7.37 7.46
C VAL A 319 -13.69 -6.05 7.90
N ASP A 320 -14.10 -5.96 9.17
CA ASP A 320 -14.64 -4.77 9.79
C ASP A 320 -13.54 -3.81 10.24
N GLN A 321 -12.55 -4.36 10.97
CA GLN A 321 -11.43 -3.57 11.47
C GLN A 321 -10.16 -4.39 11.62
N LEU A 322 -9.04 -3.70 11.60
CA LEU A 322 -7.72 -4.22 11.88
C LEU A 322 -7.04 -3.38 12.96
N VAL A 323 -6.32 -4.05 13.85
CA VAL A 323 -5.40 -3.43 14.81
C VAL A 323 -4.07 -4.13 14.70
N SER A 324 -2.98 -3.37 14.58
CA SER A 324 -1.62 -3.91 14.60
C SER A 324 -0.75 -3.13 15.57
N THR A 325 0.03 -3.85 16.34
CA THR A 325 1.05 -3.27 17.22
C THR A 325 2.36 -3.99 16.99
N SER A 326 3.47 -3.26 16.87
CA SER A 326 4.78 -3.89 16.88
C SER A 326 5.77 -3.17 17.78
N ALA A 327 6.73 -3.94 18.28
CA ALA A 327 7.89 -3.45 18.99
C ALA A 327 9.13 -4.06 18.33
N GLU A 328 10.10 -3.22 18.02
CA GLU A 328 11.35 -3.64 17.41
C GLU A 328 12.57 -3.11 18.16
N LEU A 329 13.68 -3.81 18.02
CA LEU A 329 14.98 -3.34 18.43
C LEU A 329 15.95 -3.59 17.29
N THR A 330 16.62 -2.52 16.84
CA THR A 330 17.68 -2.63 15.83
C THR A 330 19.04 -2.19 16.37
N TYR A 331 20.09 -2.85 15.86
CA TYR A 331 21.48 -2.49 16.06
C TYR A 331 22.05 -1.98 14.73
N ASN A 332 22.47 -0.73 14.71
CA ASN A 332 22.89 -0.04 13.50
C ASN A 332 24.35 0.41 13.65
N VAL A 333 25.20 -0.02 12.74
CA VAL A 333 26.59 0.43 12.58
C VAL A 333 26.86 0.67 11.09
N PRO A 334 27.96 1.34 10.71
CA PRO A 334 28.27 1.54 9.28
C PRO A 334 28.16 0.21 8.50
N HIS A 335 27.44 0.23 7.39
CA HIS A 335 27.16 -0.90 6.50
C HIS A 335 26.24 -2.00 7.06
N TRP A 336 25.94 -2.05 8.36
CA TRP A 336 25.16 -3.14 8.95
C TRP A 336 23.94 -2.64 9.72
N LYS A 337 22.83 -3.33 9.54
CA LYS A 337 21.65 -3.25 10.39
C LYS A 337 21.23 -4.68 10.76
N LEU A 338 21.14 -4.96 12.05
CA LEU A 338 20.55 -6.18 12.58
C LEU A 338 19.33 -5.80 13.40
N GLY A 339 18.29 -6.61 13.36
CA GLY A 339 17.10 -6.27 14.15
C GLY A 339 16.17 -7.44 14.35
N VAL A 340 15.34 -7.29 15.38
CA VAL A 340 14.21 -8.16 15.67
C VAL A 340 12.96 -7.31 15.88
N GLU A 341 11.82 -7.78 15.39
CA GLU A 341 10.51 -7.16 15.54
C GLU A 341 9.50 -8.22 15.96
N TYR A 342 8.74 -7.92 17.00
CA TYR A 342 7.51 -8.64 17.34
C TYR A 342 6.32 -7.83 16.90
N ASN A 343 5.37 -8.45 16.21
CA ASN A 343 4.13 -7.85 15.74
C ASN A 343 2.92 -8.69 16.17
N LEU A 344 1.93 -8.03 16.75
CA LEU A 344 0.61 -8.58 17.03
C LEU A 344 -0.40 -7.86 16.14
N THR A 345 -1.07 -8.62 15.26
CA THR A 345 -2.15 -8.09 14.43
C THR A 345 -3.45 -8.86 14.70
N SER A 346 -4.54 -8.13 14.91
CA SER A 346 -5.88 -8.65 15.07
C SER A 346 -6.79 -8.14 13.96
N ALA A 347 -7.60 -9.04 13.41
CA ALA A 347 -8.62 -8.76 12.40
C ALA A 347 -10.00 -9.16 12.93
N TRP A 348 -11.01 -8.33 12.68
CA TRP A 348 -12.40 -8.61 12.99
C TRP A 348 -13.16 -8.93 11.71
N TYR A 349 -13.58 -10.16 11.59
CA TYR A 349 -14.32 -10.70 10.45
C TYR A 349 -15.80 -10.79 10.75
N GLY A 350 -16.63 -10.58 9.75
CA GLY A 350 -18.08 -10.67 9.89
C GLY A 350 -18.81 -10.75 8.55
N SER A 351 -20.10 -10.50 8.58
CA SER A 351 -20.98 -10.53 7.43
C SER A 351 -21.25 -9.12 6.90
N MET A 352 -21.23 -8.96 5.57
CA MET A 352 -21.54 -7.68 4.95
C MET A 352 -23.04 -7.39 5.02
N LYS A 353 -23.40 -6.21 5.52
CA LYS A 353 -24.77 -5.69 5.49
C LYS A 353 -25.01 -5.00 4.15
N SER A 354 -25.94 -5.50 3.34
CA SER A 354 -26.24 -4.98 2.00
C SER A 354 -26.62 -3.50 2.00
N SER A 355 -27.40 -3.06 2.99
CA SER A 355 -27.93 -1.68 3.04
C SER A 355 -26.84 -0.56 3.07
N ASN A 356 -25.59 -0.88 3.43
CA ASN A 356 -24.54 0.12 3.57
C ASN A 356 -23.10 -0.43 3.51
N GLY A 357 -22.90 -1.68 3.07
CA GLY A 357 -21.58 -2.31 2.95
C GLY A 357 -20.75 -2.43 4.25
N LYS A 358 -21.34 -2.16 5.42
CA LYS A 358 -20.68 -2.35 6.72
C LYS A 358 -20.63 -3.81 7.09
N ILE A 359 -19.64 -4.18 7.87
CA ILE A 359 -19.50 -5.55 8.39
C ILE A 359 -20.09 -5.61 9.79
N ILE A 360 -20.94 -6.59 10.02
CA ILE A 360 -21.67 -6.83 11.27
C ILE A 360 -21.42 -8.26 11.79
N ASP A 361 -21.85 -8.54 13.00
CA ASP A 361 -21.74 -9.86 13.67
C ASP A 361 -20.28 -10.35 13.68
N THR A 362 -19.38 -9.48 14.15
CA THR A 362 -17.95 -9.68 14.02
C THR A 362 -17.37 -10.57 15.11
N HIS A 363 -16.37 -11.36 14.73
CA HIS A 363 -15.47 -12.07 15.64
C HIS A 363 -14.01 -11.76 15.29
N SER A 364 -13.11 -11.87 16.26
CA SER A 364 -11.71 -11.55 16.07
C SER A 364 -10.83 -12.78 15.90
N VAL A 365 -9.77 -12.62 15.12
CA VAL A 365 -8.64 -13.54 15.03
C VAL A 365 -7.34 -12.73 15.13
N SER A 366 -6.30 -13.33 15.71
CA SER A 366 -5.02 -12.66 15.92
C SER A 366 -3.86 -13.53 15.44
N ASN A 367 -2.80 -12.88 14.97
CA ASN A 367 -1.52 -13.49 14.64
C ASN A 367 -0.40 -12.84 15.44
N ASN A 368 0.48 -13.67 15.98
CA ASN A 368 1.76 -13.27 16.55
C ASN A 368 2.84 -13.53 15.49
N ARG A 369 3.53 -12.46 15.09
CA ARG A 369 4.61 -12.53 14.12
C ARG A 369 5.93 -12.11 14.75
N LEU A 370 6.97 -12.89 14.49
CA LEU A 370 8.35 -12.54 14.81
C LEU A 370 9.12 -12.37 13.50
N VAL A 371 9.86 -11.28 13.38
CA VAL A 371 10.75 -11.00 12.25
C VAL A 371 12.17 -10.79 12.77
N ALA A 372 13.16 -11.36 12.09
CA ALA A 372 14.56 -11.05 12.32
C ALA A 372 15.22 -10.73 10.99
N THR A 373 15.97 -9.63 10.93
CA THR A 373 16.59 -9.13 9.70
C THR A 373 18.06 -8.85 9.91
N VAL A 374 18.88 -9.25 8.93
CA VAL A 374 20.26 -8.82 8.77
C VAL A 374 20.37 -8.11 7.42
N LEU A 375 20.78 -6.84 7.45
CA LEU A 375 20.97 -6.02 6.27
C LEU A 375 22.41 -5.56 6.19
N PHE A 376 23.03 -5.79 5.03
CA PHE A 376 24.37 -5.33 4.69
C PHE A 376 24.31 -4.39 3.49
N MET A 377 24.90 -3.22 3.63
CA MET A 377 24.98 -2.16 2.60
C MET A 377 26.46 -2.01 2.19
N PHE A 378 26.74 -2.25 0.92
CA PHE A 378 28.08 -2.14 0.36
C PHE A 378 28.55 -0.69 0.21
#